data_b5a18abf433a338f6159de49b0d45dbf
#
_entry.id   b5a18abf433a338f6159de49b0d45dbf
#
_cell.length_a   1.000
_cell.length_b   1.000
_cell.length_c   1.000
_cell.angle_alpha   90.00
_cell.angle_beta   90.00
_cell.angle_gamma   90.00
#
_symmetry.space_group_name_H-M   'P 1'
#
loop_
_entity.id
_entity.type
_entity.pdbx_description
1 polymer ?
#
loop_
_entity_poly.entity_id
_entity_poly.type
_entity_poly.pdbx_seq_one_letter_code
_entity_poly.pdbx_strand_id
1 'polypeptide(L)'
;MYDDIFNWLKEHGITEVECILPDITGVARGKIIPKDKFISEPDMRLPEAVLLQTVTGEYPQSSLLDETDADMELKPDQSTLRFVPWAQDPTASLIFDCFSPDGLPVETAPRNVLKRILKLYENMGLEPIVAPEMEFYLISPNPDPDVPLQPPIGRTGRSEFGRRSYAVDAVNEFDPLFEEIYDYCHEQNLEVDTLIHEIGAAQMEINFLHGNALDLADQVFLFKRTVRESAFHHKMYATFMAKPMEGEPGSAMHIHQSLNNVENGNNAFSSDDGTPSELFFHFIGGLQKYLPQTMPFFAPYVNSFRRLTRFTAAPTNVEWGYDNRTVGLRVPRAKAKGRRIENRLAGVDVNPYLAIACSLACGYLGIKEQLQPRAPLSSNAYSLPYQFPTTLEESIERLRQCEPIHEILGQRFVEMYIAVKEQEVSEYFRVISPWERKYLLLHV
;
A
#
# COMPACT_ATOMS: atom_id res chain seq x y z
N MET A 1 21.42 -21.59 -10.21
CA MET A 1 20.44 -20.95 -9.29
C MET A 1 19.65 -19.85 -10.03
N TYR A 2 20.33 -19.03 -10.87
CA TYR A 2 19.68 -17.94 -11.62
C TYR A 2 19.63 -18.19 -13.14
N ASP A 3 19.80 -19.43 -13.58
CA ASP A 3 19.87 -19.77 -15.01
C ASP A 3 18.62 -19.39 -15.79
N ASP A 4 17.44 -19.51 -15.16
CA ASP A 4 16.17 -19.14 -15.80
C ASP A 4 16.09 -17.62 -16.02
N ILE A 5 16.53 -16.81 -15.04
CA ILE A 5 16.62 -15.34 -15.20
C ILE A 5 17.57 -15.00 -16.35
N PHE A 6 18.77 -15.60 -16.36
CA PHE A 6 19.79 -15.31 -17.36
C PHE A 6 19.36 -15.69 -18.78
N ASN A 7 18.66 -16.82 -18.93
CA ASN A 7 18.08 -17.23 -20.20
C ASN A 7 16.99 -16.26 -20.65
N TRP A 8 16.07 -15.91 -19.77
CA TRP A 8 15.01 -14.94 -20.06
C TRP A 8 15.57 -13.57 -20.50
N LEU A 9 16.60 -13.05 -19.80
CA LEU A 9 17.25 -11.78 -20.18
C LEU A 9 17.87 -11.83 -21.58
N LYS A 10 18.45 -12.99 -21.97
CA LYS A 10 19.04 -13.18 -23.30
C LYS A 10 17.99 -13.31 -24.38
N GLU A 11 16.95 -14.12 -24.15
CA GLU A 11 15.85 -14.37 -25.09
C GLU A 11 15.09 -13.10 -25.45
N HIS A 12 14.90 -12.20 -24.46
CA HIS A 12 14.19 -10.95 -24.67
C HIS A 12 15.12 -9.78 -25.03
N GLY A 13 16.39 -10.01 -25.27
CA GLY A 13 17.34 -8.98 -25.70
C GLY A 13 17.55 -7.86 -24.67
N ILE A 14 17.36 -8.15 -23.39
CA ILE A 14 17.51 -7.16 -22.30
C ILE A 14 18.94 -6.62 -22.30
N THR A 15 19.08 -5.32 -22.10
CA THR A 15 20.35 -4.60 -22.00
C THR A 15 20.67 -4.15 -20.59
N GLU A 16 19.65 -3.83 -19.79
CA GLU A 16 19.77 -3.31 -18.43
C GLU A 16 18.79 -4.00 -17.48
N VAL A 17 19.18 -4.07 -16.19
CA VAL A 17 18.35 -4.64 -15.13
C VAL A 17 18.17 -3.62 -14.01
N GLU A 18 16.93 -3.24 -13.73
CA GLU A 18 16.55 -2.52 -12.53
C GLU A 18 16.48 -3.50 -11.35
N CYS A 19 17.44 -3.42 -10.48
CA CYS A 19 17.52 -4.20 -9.26
C CYS A 19 16.91 -3.38 -8.12
N ILE A 20 15.68 -3.64 -7.74
CA ILE A 20 14.89 -2.77 -6.86
C ILE A 20 14.44 -3.47 -5.58
N LEU A 21 14.21 -2.67 -4.56
CA LEU A 21 13.59 -3.10 -3.29
C LEU A 21 12.71 -1.97 -2.74
N PRO A 22 11.62 -2.27 -2.01
CA PRO A 22 10.81 -1.25 -1.36
C PRO A 22 11.49 -0.77 -0.08
N ASP A 23 11.62 0.55 0.10
CA ASP A 23 11.96 1.13 1.40
C ASP A 23 10.72 1.20 2.32
N ILE A 24 10.91 1.69 3.53
CA ILE A 24 9.85 1.78 4.56
C ILE A 24 8.69 2.70 4.14
N THR A 25 8.92 3.64 3.23
CA THR A 25 7.90 4.55 2.68
C THR A 25 7.21 3.99 1.43
N GLY A 26 7.69 2.87 0.89
CA GLY A 26 7.18 2.25 -0.34
C GLY A 26 7.80 2.82 -1.62
N VAL A 27 8.91 3.55 -1.51
CA VAL A 27 9.69 4.02 -2.66
C VAL A 27 10.62 2.91 -3.15
N ALA A 28 10.75 2.79 -4.48
CA ALA A 28 11.70 1.86 -5.10
C ALA A 28 13.14 2.39 -4.94
N ARG A 29 13.94 1.66 -4.20
CA ARG A 29 15.39 1.89 -4.04
C ARG A 29 16.15 0.82 -4.80
N GLY A 30 17.38 1.11 -5.22
CA GLY A 30 18.17 0.10 -5.90
C GLY A 30 19.19 0.65 -6.87
N LYS A 31 19.57 -0.21 -7.84
CA LYS A 31 20.55 0.12 -8.88
C LYS A 31 20.02 -0.33 -10.24
N ILE A 32 20.37 0.42 -11.27
CA ILE A 32 20.23 -0.03 -12.66
C ILE A 32 21.61 -0.45 -13.11
N ILE A 33 21.74 -1.68 -13.58
CA ILE A 33 23.02 -2.24 -13.97
C ILE A 33 22.94 -2.89 -15.36
N PRO A 34 24.05 -2.87 -16.16
CA PRO A 34 24.08 -3.58 -17.43
C PRO A 34 23.83 -5.08 -17.23
N LYS A 35 23.10 -5.71 -18.16
CA LYS A 35 22.77 -7.15 -18.12
C LYS A 35 24.00 -8.05 -17.87
N ASP A 36 25.11 -7.78 -18.58
CA ASP A 36 26.29 -8.64 -18.46
C ASP A 36 26.94 -8.55 -17.07
N LYS A 37 26.86 -7.37 -16.42
CA LYS A 37 27.26 -7.20 -15.02
C LYS A 37 26.36 -7.99 -14.08
N PHE A 38 25.04 -7.90 -14.29
CA PHE A 38 24.08 -8.67 -13.51
C PHE A 38 24.29 -10.20 -13.64
N ILE A 39 24.55 -10.70 -14.87
CA ILE A 39 24.81 -12.11 -15.09
C ILE A 39 26.10 -12.57 -14.38
N SER A 40 27.13 -11.73 -14.33
CA SER A 40 28.40 -12.06 -13.66
C SER A 40 28.30 -11.99 -12.14
N GLU A 41 27.52 -11.07 -11.62
CA GLU A 41 27.34 -10.80 -10.17
C GLU A 41 25.89 -10.46 -9.88
N PRO A 42 24.98 -11.45 -9.75
CA PRO A 42 23.56 -11.21 -9.54
C PRO A 42 23.22 -10.72 -8.13
N ASP A 43 24.05 -11.07 -7.15
CA ASP A 43 23.90 -10.63 -5.78
C ASP A 43 24.47 -9.20 -5.65
N MET A 44 23.71 -8.35 -4.96
CA MET A 44 24.09 -6.96 -4.78
C MET A 44 24.24 -6.61 -3.30
N ARG A 45 24.77 -5.43 -3.05
CA ARG A 45 24.86 -4.85 -1.71
C ARG A 45 24.39 -3.41 -1.69
N LEU A 46 23.70 -3.04 -0.62
CA LEU A 46 23.31 -1.68 -0.27
C LEU A 46 23.37 -1.54 1.26
N PRO A 47 23.67 -0.35 1.78
CA PRO A 47 23.58 -0.13 3.22
C PRO A 47 22.14 -0.29 3.73
N GLU A 48 21.97 -0.84 4.96
CA GLU A 48 20.64 -1.04 5.54
C GLU A 48 19.86 0.29 5.70
N ALA A 49 20.57 1.38 5.95
CA ALA A 49 19.96 2.68 6.13
C ALA A 49 19.10 3.11 4.91
N VAL A 50 19.38 2.63 3.71
CA VAL A 50 18.58 2.96 2.51
C VAL A 50 17.10 2.59 2.67
N LEU A 51 16.79 1.59 3.50
CA LEU A 51 15.42 1.17 3.81
C LEU A 51 14.69 2.16 4.71
N LEU A 52 15.40 3.04 5.44
CA LEU A 52 14.91 3.83 6.56
C LEU A 52 14.85 5.33 6.26
N GLN A 53 14.94 5.71 4.99
CA GLN A 53 14.78 7.11 4.59
C GLN A 53 13.34 7.59 4.84
N THR A 54 13.23 8.83 5.33
CA THR A 54 11.97 9.56 5.37
C THR A 54 11.48 9.90 3.95
N VAL A 55 10.26 10.36 3.81
CA VAL A 55 9.72 10.85 2.53
C VAL A 55 10.50 12.04 1.97
N THR A 56 11.24 12.77 2.81
CA THR A 56 12.13 13.90 2.41
C THR A 56 13.54 13.45 2.06
N GLY A 57 13.87 12.16 2.24
CA GLY A 57 15.19 11.60 1.97
C GLY A 57 16.17 11.66 3.15
N GLU A 58 15.73 12.20 4.30
CA GLU A 58 16.51 12.23 5.53
C GLU A 58 16.51 10.88 6.24
N TYR A 59 17.40 10.70 7.21
CA TYR A 59 17.47 9.52 8.05
C TYR A 59 17.00 9.82 9.48
N PRO A 60 16.28 8.91 10.13
CA PRO A 60 15.87 9.13 11.51
C PRO A 60 17.09 9.13 12.44
N GLN A 61 17.07 9.98 13.46
CA GLN A 61 18.06 9.95 14.52
C GLN A 61 17.67 8.85 15.50
N SER A 62 18.31 7.69 15.40
CA SER A 62 18.04 6.54 16.26
C SER A 62 19.33 5.81 16.62
N SER A 63 19.45 5.44 17.89
CA SER A 63 20.53 4.55 18.36
C SER A 63 20.41 3.10 17.85
N LEU A 64 19.31 2.78 17.16
CA LEU A 64 19.10 1.47 16.52
C LEU A 64 19.73 1.38 15.12
N LEU A 65 20.14 2.53 14.54
CA LEU A 65 20.93 2.54 13.31
C LEU A 65 22.37 2.08 13.63
N ASP A 66 22.89 1.24 12.73
CA ASP A 66 24.30 0.87 12.81
C ASP A 66 25.16 2.09 12.46
N GLU A 67 26.03 2.50 13.38
CA GLU A 67 26.98 3.61 13.17
C GLU A 67 27.94 3.36 11.99
N THR A 68 28.16 2.09 11.62
CA THR A 68 29.00 1.70 10.50
C THR A 68 28.27 1.66 9.17
N ASP A 69 26.93 1.76 9.18
CA ASP A 69 26.05 1.65 8.01
C ASP A 69 26.39 0.43 7.13
N ALA A 70 26.50 -0.75 7.79
CA ALA A 70 26.92 -1.98 7.14
C ALA A 70 26.00 -2.38 5.99
N ASP A 71 26.59 -2.92 4.93
CA ASP A 71 25.88 -3.40 3.76
C ASP A 71 25.03 -4.65 4.08
N MET A 72 23.80 -4.66 3.60
CA MET A 72 22.98 -5.87 3.44
C MET A 72 23.37 -6.61 2.16
N GLU A 73 23.14 -7.92 2.17
CA GLU A 73 23.15 -8.75 0.96
C GLU A 73 21.78 -8.78 0.32
N LEU A 74 21.70 -8.51 -0.98
CA LEU A 74 20.48 -8.47 -1.75
C LEU A 74 20.44 -9.63 -2.73
N LYS A 75 19.37 -10.43 -2.69
CA LYS A 75 19.19 -11.60 -3.57
C LYS A 75 17.93 -11.41 -4.42
N PRO A 76 18.03 -11.58 -5.74
CA PRO A 76 16.88 -11.40 -6.63
C PRO A 76 15.81 -12.48 -6.38
N ASP A 77 14.54 -12.07 -6.30
CA ASP A 77 13.43 -13.00 -6.32
C ASP A 77 12.99 -13.23 -7.78
N GLN A 78 13.25 -14.42 -8.29
CA GLN A 78 12.98 -14.80 -9.69
C GLN A 78 11.49 -14.64 -10.07
N SER A 79 10.56 -14.82 -9.14
CA SER A 79 9.13 -14.70 -9.40
C SER A 79 8.71 -13.26 -9.76
N THR A 80 9.56 -12.28 -9.43
CA THR A 80 9.30 -10.85 -9.65
C THR A 80 9.92 -10.31 -10.93
N LEU A 81 10.52 -11.15 -11.77
CA LEU A 81 11.11 -10.74 -13.06
C LEU A 81 10.02 -10.20 -13.99
N ARG A 82 10.17 -8.94 -14.41
CA ARG A 82 9.21 -8.20 -15.24
C ARG A 82 9.95 -7.33 -16.28
N PHE A 83 9.27 -6.96 -17.35
CA PHE A 83 9.69 -5.87 -18.21
C PHE A 83 9.55 -4.51 -17.52
N VAL A 84 10.30 -3.52 -18.01
CA VAL A 84 10.10 -2.09 -17.73
C VAL A 84 9.63 -1.43 -19.03
N PRO A 85 8.30 -1.42 -19.31
CA PRO A 85 7.79 -1.13 -20.65
C PRO A 85 8.00 0.33 -21.08
N TRP A 86 8.18 1.26 -20.15
CA TRP A 86 8.45 2.68 -20.44
C TRP A 86 9.94 2.99 -20.68
N ALA A 87 10.83 2.02 -20.45
CA ALA A 87 12.25 2.26 -20.65
C ALA A 87 12.59 2.39 -22.15
N GLN A 88 13.53 3.29 -22.47
CA GLN A 88 13.95 3.50 -23.84
C GLN A 88 14.69 2.29 -24.42
N ASP A 89 15.57 1.70 -23.63
CA ASP A 89 16.28 0.46 -23.96
C ASP A 89 15.56 -0.74 -23.33
N PRO A 90 15.66 -1.95 -23.94
CA PRO A 90 15.06 -3.14 -23.36
C PRO A 90 15.57 -3.41 -21.93
N THR A 91 14.71 -3.14 -20.95
CA THR A 91 15.03 -3.19 -19.52
C THR A 91 14.14 -4.19 -18.80
N ALA A 92 14.76 -4.96 -17.90
CA ALA A 92 14.05 -5.82 -16.95
C ALA A 92 14.09 -5.23 -15.54
N SER A 93 13.09 -5.56 -14.72
CA SER A 93 13.05 -5.24 -13.30
C SER A 93 12.97 -6.52 -12.47
N LEU A 94 13.66 -6.53 -11.33
CA LEU A 94 13.62 -7.60 -10.33
C LEU A 94 13.54 -6.99 -8.94
N ILE A 95 12.68 -7.54 -8.10
CA ILE A 95 12.62 -7.18 -6.67
C ILE A 95 13.58 -8.07 -5.90
N PHE A 96 14.34 -7.45 -4.99
CA PHE A 96 15.36 -8.12 -4.21
C PHE A 96 14.93 -8.29 -2.75
N ASP A 97 15.19 -9.47 -2.20
CA ASP A 97 15.11 -9.74 -0.78
C ASP A 97 16.39 -9.29 -0.06
N CYS A 98 16.22 -8.78 1.15
CA CYS A 98 17.29 -8.22 1.95
C CYS A 98 17.72 -9.20 3.05
N PHE A 99 19.03 -9.47 3.11
CA PHE A 99 19.65 -10.32 4.12
C PHE A 99 20.80 -9.60 4.80
N SER A 100 21.00 -9.86 6.09
CA SER A 100 22.20 -9.46 6.81
C SER A 100 23.41 -10.29 6.36
N PRO A 101 24.66 -9.87 6.67
CA PRO A 101 25.86 -10.61 6.27
C PRO A 101 25.95 -12.05 6.81
N ASP A 102 25.23 -12.36 7.89
CA ASP A 102 25.10 -13.71 8.45
C ASP A 102 23.95 -14.52 7.82
N GLY A 103 23.31 -14.00 6.78
CA GLY A 103 22.29 -14.67 5.98
C GLY A 103 20.88 -14.66 6.59
N LEU A 104 20.64 -13.89 7.65
CA LEU A 104 19.29 -13.73 8.22
C LEU A 104 18.49 -12.66 7.46
N PRO A 105 17.18 -12.81 7.32
CA PRO A 105 16.34 -11.76 6.75
C PRO A 105 16.46 -10.44 7.52
N VAL A 106 16.71 -9.33 6.83
CA VAL A 106 16.73 -7.98 7.46
C VAL A 106 15.34 -7.66 7.99
N GLU A 107 15.26 -7.38 9.29
CA GLU A 107 13.97 -7.16 9.97
C GLU A 107 13.22 -5.92 9.50
N THR A 108 13.96 -4.88 9.10
CA THR A 108 13.44 -3.57 8.69
C THR A 108 12.96 -3.52 7.24
N ALA A 109 13.28 -4.54 6.43
CA ALA A 109 12.85 -4.62 5.05
C ALA A 109 11.33 -4.91 4.95
N PRO A 110 10.51 -4.03 4.33
CA PRO A 110 9.04 -4.19 4.29
C PRO A 110 8.58 -5.53 3.71
N ARG A 111 9.25 -6.01 2.67
CA ARG A 111 8.92 -7.30 2.05
C ARG A 111 9.18 -8.47 3.01
N ASN A 112 10.25 -8.41 3.81
CA ASN A 112 10.55 -9.40 4.84
C ASN A 112 9.55 -9.35 6.01
N VAL A 113 9.03 -8.16 6.35
CA VAL A 113 7.96 -8.02 7.35
C VAL A 113 6.70 -8.76 6.89
N LEU A 114 6.29 -8.58 5.62
CA LEU A 114 5.15 -9.32 5.08
C LEU A 114 5.41 -10.83 5.07
N LYS A 115 6.57 -11.28 4.59
CA LYS A 115 6.96 -12.70 4.60
C LYS A 115 6.88 -13.32 6.00
N ARG A 116 7.30 -12.58 7.03
CA ARG A 116 7.20 -13.00 8.44
C ARG A 116 5.75 -13.26 8.85
N ILE A 117 4.82 -12.37 8.49
CA ILE A 117 3.39 -12.55 8.80
C ILE A 117 2.81 -13.72 8.02
N LEU A 118 3.13 -13.87 6.75
CA LEU A 118 2.66 -14.99 5.92
C LEU A 118 3.10 -16.33 6.50
N LYS A 119 4.32 -16.40 7.05
CA LYS A 119 4.84 -17.60 7.72
C LYS A 119 4.02 -18.00 8.96
N LEU A 120 3.44 -17.03 9.69
CA LEU A 120 2.55 -17.34 10.81
C LEU A 120 1.28 -18.05 10.35
N TYR A 121 0.69 -17.62 9.24
CA TYR A 121 -0.48 -18.26 8.64
C TYR A 121 -0.14 -19.63 8.04
N GLU A 122 0.99 -19.75 7.34
CA GLU A 122 1.47 -21.05 6.83
C GLU A 122 1.59 -22.09 7.94
N ASN A 123 2.13 -21.69 9.11
CA ASN A 123 2.23 -22.58 10.28
C ASN A 123 0.86 -23.00 10.84
N MET A 124 -0.22 -22.32 10.48
CA MET A 124 -1.60 -22.71 10.81
C MET A 124 -2.29 -23.50 9.68
N GLY A 125 -1.58 -23.80 8.59
CA GLY A 125 -2.18 -24.43 7.39
C GLY A 125 -3.09 -23.49 6.60
N LEU A 126 -2.90 -22.17 6.71
CA LEU A 126 -3.70 -21.15 6.07
C LEU A 126 -2.87 -20.30 5.12
N GLU A 127 -3.49 -19.88 4.02
CA GLU A 127 -2.93 -18.95 3.05
C GLU A 127 -3.77 -17.69 2.97
N PRO A 128 -3.20 -16.50 3.28
CA PRO A 128 -3.86 -15.23 3.06
C PRO A 128 -4.02 -14.90 1.56
N ILE A 129 -5.26 -14.59 1.17
CA ILE A 129 -5.62 -14.13 -0.17
C ILE A 129 -6.08 -12.69 -0.06
N VAL A 130 -5.52 -11.80 -0.86
CA VAL A 130 -5.87 -10.38 -0.87
C VAL A 130 -6.28 -9.92 -2.26
N ALA A 131 -7.01 -8.80 -2.32
CA ALA A 131 -7.30 -8.05 -3.54
C ALA A 131 -7.29 -6.56 -3.18
N PRO A 132 -6.24 -5.81 -3.54
CA PRO A 132 -6.19 -4.37 -3.36
C PRO A 132 -7.07 -3.64 -4.38
N GLU A 133 -7.73 -2.54 -3.95
CA GLU A 133 -8.39 -1.55 -4.81
C GLU A 133 -7.58 -0.26 -4.74
N MET A 134 -7.12 0.26 -5.88
CA MET A 134 -6.18 1.36 -5.94
C MET A 134 -6.82 2.62 -6.50
N GLU A 135 -7.16 3.57 -5.65
CA GLU A 135 -7.64 4.88 -6.05
C GLU A 135 -6.47 5.85 -6.28
N PHE A 136 -6.59 6.73 -7.26
CA PHE A 136 -5.60 7.79 -7.52
C PHE A 136 -6.23 8.96 -8.27
N TYR A 137 -5.57 10.11 -8.24
CA TYR A 137 -5.98 11.26 -9.03
C TYR A 137 -5.03 11.48 -10.21
N LEU A 138 -5.61 11.80 -11.36
CA LEU A 138 -4.90 12.45 -12.44
C LEU A 138 -4.94 13.97 -12.22
N ILE A 139 -3.80 14.62 -12.39
CA ILE A 139 -3.68 16.07 -12.22
C ILE A 139 -2.85 16.67 -13.35
N SER A 140 -3.10 17.94 -13.67
CA SER A 140 -2.24 18.71 -14.54
C SER A 140 -0.83 18.83 -13.94
N PRO A 141 0.23 18.95 -14.76
CA PRO A 141 1.57 19.23 -14.27
C PRO A 141 1.56 20.43 -13.32
N ASN A 142 2.16 20.26 -12.15
CA ASN A 142 2.23 21.28 -11.10
C ASN A 142 3.69 21.52 -10.73
N PRO A 143 4.40 22.43 -11.43
CA PRO A 143 5.80 22.74 -11.16
C PRO A 143 6.01 23.63 -9.92
N ASP A 144 4.96 24.28 -9.43
CA ASP A 144 5.00 25.16 -8.26
C ASP A 144 4.17 24.56 -7.12
N PRO A 145 4.82 24.09 -6.03
CA PRO A 145 4.11 23.44 -4.92
C PRO A 145 3.18 24.38 -4.14
N ASP A 146 3.31 25.71 -4.28
CA ASP A 146 2.42 26.67 -3.63
C ASP A 146 1.10 26.89 -4.41
N VAL A 147 1.00 26.37 -5.64
CA VAL A 147 -0.22 26.45 -6.46
C VAL A 147 -1.11 25.22 -6.22
N PRO A 148 -2.43 25.41 -5.96
CA PRO A 148 -3.35 24.30 -5.80
C PRO A 148 -3.39 23.38 -7.02
N LEU A 149 -3.48 22.06 -6.78
CA LEU A 149 -3.61 21.06 -7.83
C LEU A 149 -4.89 21.25 -8.63
N GLN A 150 -4.83 20.94 -9.93
CA GLN A 150 -5.95 21.03 -10.86
C GLN A 150 -6.13 19.70 -11.60
N PRO A 151 -7.38 19.25 -11.87
CA PRO A 151 -7.63 18.14 -12.78
C PRO A 151 -7.05 18.42 -14.16
N PRO A 152 -6.58 17.41 -14.91
CA PRO A 152 -6.02 17.60 -16.24
C PRO A 152 -7.13 17.92 -17.26
N ILE A 153 -6.70 18.41 -18.43
CA ILE A 153 -7.59 18.65 -19.56
C ILE A 153 -7.83 17.31 -20.28
N GLY A 154 -9.09 16.87 -20.34
CA GLY A 154 -9.48 15.67 -21.07
C GLY A 154 -9.61 15.88 -22.59
N ARG A 155 -10.02 14.85 -23.31
CA ARG A 155 -10.20 14.87 -24.79
C ARG A 155 -11.18 15.94 -25.28
N THR A 156 -12.13 16.37 -24.44
CA THR A 156 -13.07 17.45 -24.75
C THR A 156 -12.43 18.85 -24.72
N GLY A 157 -11.16 18.98 -24.33
CA GLY A 157 -10.48 20.26 -24.16
C GLY A 157 -10.83 20.99 -22.88
N ARG A 158 -11.51 20.35 -21.94
CA ARG A 158 -11.88 20.90 -20.64
C ARG A 158 -11.31 20.06 -19.50
N SER A 159 -10.97 20.75 -18.40
CA SER A 159 -10.74 20.05 -17.14
C SER A 159 -12.07 19.55 -16.57
N GLU A 160 -12.03 18.40 -15.93
CA GLU A 160 -13.20 17.90 -15.25
C GLU A 160 -13.52 18.76 -14.01
N PHE A 161 -14.81 19.01 -13.80
CA PHE A 161 -15.33 19.65 -12.61
C PHE A 161 -16.62 18.94 -12.18
N GLY A 162 -16.84 18.83 -10.89
CA GLY A 162 -17.97 18.11 -10.34
C GLY A 162 -17.68 16.62 -10.12
N ARG A 163 -18.69 15.92 -9.63
CA ARG A 163 -18.57 14.51 -9.18
C ARG A 163 -19.31 13.62 -10.15
N ARG A 164 -18.58 12.71 -10.78
CA ARG A 164 -19.07 11.86 -11.87
C ARG A 164 -18.87 10.35 -11.59
N SER A 165 -19.08 9.93 -10.34
CA SER A 165 -18.90 8.52 -9.93
C SER A 165 -19.55 7.54 -10.91
N TYR A 166 -18.79 6.52 -11.30
CA TYR A 166 -19.21 5.48 -12.24
C TYR A 166 -19.56 5.95 -13.65
N ALA A 167 -19.20 7.19 -14.03
CA ALA A 167 -19.45 7.71 -15.36
C ALA A 167 -18.40 7.17 -16.35
N VAL A 168 -18.79 6.22 -17.20
CA VAL A 168 -17.90 5.62 -18.20
C VAL A 168 -17.32 6.67 -19.16
N ASP A 169 -18.12 7.65 -19.59
CA ASP A 169 -17.64 8.74 -20.44
C ASP A 169 -16.58 9.63 -19.78
N ALA A 170 -16.55 9.68 -18.43
CA ALA A 170 -15.52 10.41 -17.71
C ALA A 170 -14.18 9.65 -17.71
N VAL A 171 -14.22 8.32 -17.63
CA VAL A 171 -13.02 7.47 -17.87
C VAL A 171 -12.49 7.71 -19.29
N ASN A 172 -13.39 7.71 -20.28
CA ASN A 172 -13.04 7.89 -21.69
C ASN A 172 -12.44 9.29 -22.03
N GLU A 173 -12.51 10.28 -21.11
CA GLU A 173 -11.77 11.53 -21.28
C GLU A 173 -10.25 11.31 -21.35
N PHE A 174 -9.75 10.22 -20.74
CA PHE A 174 -8.35 9.86 -20.64
C PHE A 174 -8.04 8.50 -21.27
N ASP A 175 -8.85 8.04 -22.21
CA ASP A 175 -8.78 6.73 -22.87
C ASP A 175 -7.35 6.32 -23.33
N PRO A 176 -6.57 7.17 -24.04
CA PRO A 176 -5.21 6.79 -24.45
C PRO A 176 -4.26 6.49 -23.29
N LEU A 177 -4.43 7.14 -22.14
CA LEU A 177 -3.65 6.86 -20.93
C LEU A 177 -4.01 5.50 -20.36
N PHE A 178 -5.30 5.17 -20.30
CA PHE A 178 -5.73 3.90 -19.71
C PHE A 178 -5.39 2.70 -20.60
N GLU A 179 -5.46 2.84 -21.91
CA GLU A 179 -4.95 1.83 -22.85
C GLU A 179 -3.46 1.56 -22.59
N GLU A 180 -2.62 2.60 -22.46
CA GLU A 180 -1.21 2.42 -22.16
C GLU A 180 -0.98 1.78 -20.76
N ILE A 181 -1.76 2.17 -19.76
CA ILE A 181 -1.67 1.53 -18.42
C ILE A 181 -2.00 0.03 -18.52
N TYR A 182 -3.05 -0.35 -19.25
CA TYR A 182 -3.40 -1.76 -19.43
C TYR A 182 -2.33 -2.53 -20.21
N ASP A 183 -1.80 -1.95 -21.28
CA ASP A 183 -0.72 -2.56 -22.07
C ASP A 183 0.53 -2.80 -21.18
N TYR A 184 0.93 -1.79 -20.43
CA TYR A 184 2.07 -1.91 -19.50
C TYR A 184 1.81 -2.89 -18.34
N CYS A 185 0.59 -2.93 -17.81
CA CYS A 185 0.22 -3.94 -16.82
C CYS A 185 0.30 -5.35 -17.40
N HIS A 186 -0.19 -5.54 -18.64
CA HIS A 186 -0.13 -6.83 -19.32
C HIS A 186 1.31 -7.29 -19.57
N GLU A 187 2.18 -6.41 -20.08
CA GLU A 187 3.60 -6.72 -20.29
C GLU A 187 4.35 -7.07 -19.00
N GLN A 188 3.94 -6.48 -17.90
CA GLN A 188 4.50 -6.73 -16.57
C GLN A 188 3.82 -7.90 -15.84
N ASN A 189 2.81 -8.55 -16.40
CA ASN A 189 1.97 -9.54 -15.72
C ASN A 189 1.38 -9.00 -14.40
N LEU A 190 0.91 -7.75 -14.39
CA LEU A 190 0.13 -7.19 -13.30
C LEU A 190 -1.35 -7.50 -13.55
N GLU A 191 -1.97 -8.20 -12.62
CA GLU A 191 -3.31 -8.76 -12.81
C GLU A 191 -4.40 -7.75 -12.41
N VAL A 192 -4.56 -6.70 -13.22
CA VAL A 192 -5.63 -5.70 -13.05
C VAL A 192 -6.97 -6.23 -13.57
N ASP A 193 -8.06 -5.83 -12.91
CA ASP A 193 -9.43 -6.33 -13.17
C ASP A 193 -10.33 -5.22 -13.72
N THR A 194 -10.60 -4.19 -12.92
CA THR A 194 -11.65 -3.22 -13.21
C THR A 194 -11.11 -1.79 -13.12
N LEU A 195 -11.54 -0.92 -14.04
CA LEU A 195 -11.30 0.52 -14.02
C LEU A 195 -12.61 1.26 -13.76
N ILE A 196 -12.61 2.16 -12.79
CA ILE A 196 -13.79 2.92 -12.36
C ILE A 196 -13.43 4.40 -12.24
N HIS A 197 -14.36 5.28 -12.64
CA HIS A 197 -14.31 6.69 -12.25
C HIS A 197 -14.87 6.85 -10.83
N GLU A 198 -14.05 7.36 -9.92
CA GLU A 198 -14.41 7.59 -8.54
C GLU A 198 -15.17 8.93 -8.33
N ILE A 199 -15.38 9.33 -7.08
CA ILE A 199 -16.21 10.49 -6.73
C ILE A 199 -15.55 11.81 -7.15
N GLY A 200 -14.24 11.93 -6.99
CA GLY A 200 -13.50 13.18 -7.23
C GLY A 200 -13.27 13.47 -8.71
N ALA A 201 -13.04 14.74 -9.03
CA ALA A 201 -12.71 15.14 -10.41
C ALA A 201 -11.39 14.50 -10.86
N ALA A 202 -11.43 13.72 -11.94
CA ALA A 202 -10.32 12.90 -12.46
C ALA A 202 -9.74 11.92 -11.42
N GLN A 203 -10.56 11.46 -10.47
CA GLN A 203 -10.26 10.38 -9.56
C GLN A 203 -10.64 9.04 -10.18
N MET A 204 -9.68 8.13 -10.24
CA MET A 204 -9.83 6.81 -10.84
C MET A 204 -9.52 5.72 -9.83
N GLU A 205 -10.10 4.55 -10.03
CA GLU A 205 -9.82 3.34 -9.27
C GLU A 205 -9.49 2.21 -10.23
N ILE A 206 -8.41 1.50 -9.97
CA ILE A 206 -8.08 0.23 -10.65
C ILE A 206 -7.99 -0.86 -9.60
N ASN A 207 -8.72 -1.95 -9.82
CA ASN A 207 -8.79 -3.10 -8.93
C ASN A 207 -7.88 -4.21 -9.43
N PHE A 208 -7.34 -5.00 -8.50
CA PHE A 208 -6.56 -6.20 -8.80
C PHE A 208 -7.41 -7.46 -8.65
N LEU A 209 -7.11 -8.46 -9.46
CA LEU A 209 -7.58 -9.82 -9.20
C LEU A 209 -7.04 -10.29 -7.84
N HIS A 210 -7.81 -11.14 -7.16
CA HIS A 210 -7.39 -11.66 -5.88
C HIS A 210 -6.30 -12.73 -6.03
N GLY A 211 -5.33 -12.73 -5.14
CA GLY A 211 -4.19 -13.65 -5.19
C GLY A 211 -3.39 -13.70 -3.89
N ASN A 212 -2.23 -14.32 -3.96
CA ASN A 212 -1.28 -14.42 -2.86
C ASN A 212 -0.86 -13.03 -2.37
N ALA A 213 -0.81 -12.84 -1.06
CA ALA A 213 -0.60 -11.53 -0.47
C ALA A 213 0.78 -10.90 -0.77
N LEU A 214 1.83 -11.71 -0.94
CA LEU A 214 3.16 -11.21 -1.28
C LEU A 214 3.21 -10.75 -2.74
N ASP A 215 2.70 -11.58 -3.65
CA ASP A 215 2.66 -11.25 -5.08
C ASP A 215 1.81 -10.00 -5.33
N LEU A 216 0.65 -9.87 -4.70
CA LEU A 216 -0.19 -8.67 -4.82
C LEU A 216 0.49 -7.41 -4.23
N ALA A 217 1.27 -7.54 -3.15
CA ALA A 217 2.06 -6.42 -2.64
C ALA A 217 3.15 -6.00 -3.65
N ASP A 218 3.83 -6.96 -4.29
CA ASP A 218 4.79 -6.72 -5.36
C ASP A 218 4.11 -6.05 -6.58
N GLN A 219 2.93 -6.53 -6.99
CA GLN A 219 2.16 -5.96 -8.10
C GLN A 219 1.72 -4.51 -7.81
N VAL A 220 1.19 -4.20 -6.61
CA VAL A 220 0.83 -2.82 -6.22
C VAL A 220 2.04 -1.90 -6.20
N PHE A 221 3.19 -2.39 -5.72
CA PHE A 221 4.44 -1.64 -5.70
C PHE A 221 4.88 -1.23 -7.13
N LEU A 222 4.84 -2.15 -8.08
CA LEU A 222 5.15 -1.89 -9.49
C LEU A 222 4.07 -1.05 -10.16
N PHE A 223 2.79 -1.31 -9.90
CA PHE A 223 1.67 -0.58 -10.46
C PHE A 223 1.72 0.93 -10.19
N LYS A 224 2.09 1.33 -8.97
CA LYS A 224 2.27 2.76 -8.66
C LYS A 224 3.31 3.44 -9.56
N ARG A 225 4.38 2.72 -9.94
CA ARG A 225 5.38 3.20 -10.90
C ARG A 225 4.79 3.27 -12.31
N THR A 226 4.14 2.20 -12.76
CA THR A 226 3.51 2.08 -14.07
C THR A 226 2.55 3.24 -14.33
N VAL A 227 1.62 3.49 -13.42
CA VAL A 227 0.63 4.59 -13.57
C VAL A 227 1.29 5.97 -13.62
N ARG A 228 2.35 6.21 -12.81
CA ARG A 228 3.08 7.48 -12.85
C ARG A 228 3.80 7.70 -14.18
N GLU A 229 4.49 6.67 -14.68
CA GLU A 229 5.22 6.75 -15.95
C GLU A 229 4.26 6.94 -17.14
N SER A 230 3.17 6.17 -17.19
CA SER A 230 2.13 6.39 -18.21
C SER A 230 1.55 7.81 -18.14
N ALA A 231 1.28 8.33 -16.93
CA ALA A 231 0.79 9.70 -16.79
C ALA A 231 1.82 10.74 -17.30
N PHE A 232 3.12 10.54 -17.06
CA PHE A 232 4.17 11.43 -17.59
C PHE A 232 4.21 11.41 -19.12
N HIS A 233 4.08 10.27 -19.77
CA HIS A 233 3.99 10.18 -21.24
C HIS A 233 2.82 10.99 -21.80
N HIS A 234 1.69 11.02 -21.07
CA HIS A 234 0.50 11.79 -21.44
C HIS A 234 0.51 13.23 -20.89
N LYS A 235 1.66 13.73 -20.41
CA LYS A 235 1.82 15.10 -19.87
C LYS A 235 0.88 15.41 -18.70
N MET A 236 0.65 14.43 -17.86
CA MET A 236 -0.12 14.50 -16.63
C MET A 236 0.72 13.97 -15.47
N TYR A 237 0.27 14.20 -14.24
CA TYR A 237 0.77 13.50 -13.07
C TYR A 237 -0.33 12.56 -12.55
N ALA A 238 0.05 11.38 -12.11
CA ALA A 238 -0.78 10.54 -11.28
C ALA A 238 -0.31 10.64 -9.82
N THR A 239 -1.22 11.00 -8.92
CA THR A 239 -0.89 11.12 -7.50
C THR A 239 -1.57 10.07 -6.67
N PHE A 240 -0.78 9.44 -5.80
CA PHE A 240 -1.21 8.51 -4.76
C PHE A 240 -1.19 9.17 -3.37
N MET A 241 -1.36 10.48 -3.27
CA MET A 241 -1.63 11.15 -2.00
C MET A 241 -3.00 10.74 -1.47
N ALA A 242 -3.11 10.48 -0.17
CA ALA A 242 -4.41 10.14 0.42
C ALA A 242 -5.42 11.29 0.34
N LYS A 243 -4.97 12.55 0.36
CA LYS A 243 -5.82 13.74 0.25
C LYS A 243 -5.11 14.85 -0.56
N PRO A 244 -5.11 14.78 -1.90
CA PRO A 244 -4.38 15.75 -2.72
C PRO A 244 -5.08 17.12 -2.83
N MET A 245 -6.41 17.16 -2.84
CA MET A 245 -7.20 18.38 -3.05
C MET A 245 -8.18 18.61 -1.91
N GLU A 246 -8.30 19.86 -1.43
CA GLU A 246 -9.10 20.23 -0.25
C GLU A 246 -10.60 19.91 -0.43
N GLY A 247 -11.17 20.27 -1.56
CA GLY A 247 -12.61 20.13 -1.86
C GLY A 247 -13.02 18.73 -2.34
N GLU A 248 -12.08 17.84 -2.69
CA GLU A 248 -12.34 16.53 -3.27
C GLU A 248 -12.24 15.42 -2.23
N PRO A 249 -12.80 14.22 -2.46
CA PRO A 249 -12.59 13.06 -1.59
C PRO A 249 -11.11 12.66 -1.52
N GLY A 250 -10.75 11.87 -0.51
CA GLY A 250 -9.44 11.22 -0.45
C GLY A 250 -9.41 9.94 -1.26
N SER A 251 -8.20 9.40 -1.47
CA SER A 251 -7.96 8.15 -2.17
C SER A 251 -7.53 7.04 -1.23
N ALA A 252 -8.10 5.86 -1.41
CA ALA A 252 -7.88 4.66 -0.62
C ALA A 252 -7.07 3.59 -1.36
N MET A 253 -6.46 2.70 -0.57
CA MET A 253 -6.13 1.35 -0.97
C MET A 253 -6.98 0.41 -0.12
N HIS A 254 -8.21 0.10 -0.55
CA HIS A 254 -9.02 -0.88 0.17
C HIS A 254 -8.39 -2.27 0.04
N ILE A 255 -8.32 -3.00 1.15
CA ILE A 255 -7.71 -4.34 1.17
C ILE A 255 -8.82 -5.37 1.42
N HIS A 256 -9.27 -6.02 0.36
CA HIS A 256 -10.06 -7.23 0.49
C HIS A 256 -9.16 -8.37 0.93
N GLN A 257 -9.61 -9.15 1.90
CA GLN A 257 -8.80 -10.23 2.47
C GLN A 257 -9.65 -11.41 2.91
N SER A 258 -9.12 -12.59 2.66
CA SER A 258 -9.66 -13.87 3.10
C SER A 258 -8.53 -14.85 3.40
N LEU A 259 -8.87 -16.01 3.95
CA LEU A 259 -7.91 -17.08 4.22
C LEU A 259 -8.37 -18.33 3.50
N ASN A 260 -7.48 -19.01 2.80
CA ASN A 260 -7.72 -20.32 2.24
C ASN A 260 -7.02 -21.37 3.09
N ASN A 261 -7.65 -22.54 3.23
CA ASN A 261 -6.99 -23.70 3.79
C ASN A 261 -6.03 -24.27 2.75
N VAL A 262 -4.76 -24.41 3.11
CA VAL A 262 -3.69 -24.88 2.20
C VAL A 262 -3.96 -26.33 1.73
N GLU A 263 -4.56 -27.19 2.57
CA GLU A 263 -4.75 -28.60 2.30
C GLU A 263 -5.80 -28.84 1.21
N ASN A 264 -6.90 -28.06 1.20
CA ASN A 264 -8.02 -28.31 0.30
C ASN A 264 -8.42 -27.10 -0.58
N GLY A 265 -7.76 -25.95 -0.42
CA GLY A 265 -8.03 -24.70 -1.19
C GLY A 265 -9.35 -24.00 -0.83
N ASN A 266 -10.10 -24.48 0.16
CA ASN A 266 -11.38 -23.89 0.55
C ASN A 266 -11.18 -22.61 1.36
N ASN A 267 -12.13 -21.67 1.21
CA ASN A 267 -12.16 -20.44 1.99
C ASN A 267 -12.46 -20.75 3.47
N ALA A 268 -11.46 -20.56 4.34
CA ALA A 268 -11.53 -20.85 5.76
C ALA A 268 -12.47 -19.90 6.55
N PHE A 269 -12.91 -18.80 5.95
CA PHE A 269 -13.94 -17.93 6.52
C PHE A 269 -15.35 -18.51 6.43
N SER A 270 -15.50 -19.69 5.79
CA SER A 270 -16.77 -20.39 5.64
C SER A 270 -16.70 -21.78 6.22
N SER A 271 -17.74 -22.17 6.94
CA SER A 271 -17.97 -23.56 7.37
C SER A 271 -18.49 -24.43 6.22
N ASP A 272 -18.50 -25.74 6.38
CA ASP A 272 -18.93 -26.70 5.35
C ASP A 272 -20.39 -26.50 4.89
N ASP A 273 -21.25 -25.99 5.76
CA ASP A 273 -22.64 -25.64 5.46
C ASP A 273 -22.79 -24.28 4.75
N GLY A 274 -21.67 -23.58 4.50
CA GLY A 274 -21.63 -22.28 3.85
C GLY A 274 -21.92 -21.09 4.77
N THR A 275 -22.10 -21.28 6.07
CA THR A 275 -22.22 -20.20 7.06
C THR A 275 -20.84 -19.59 7.38
N PRO A 276 -20.76 -18.37 7.97
CA PRO A 276 -19.49 -17.83 8.47
C PRO A 276 -18.89 -18.73 9.55
N SER A 277 -17.59 -18.99 9.46
CA SER A 277 -16.85 -19.78 10.45
C SER A 277 -16.48 -18.94 11.69
N GLU A 278 -16.15 -19.60 12.82
CA GLU A 278 -15.60 -18.92 14.00
C GLU A 278 -14.30 -18.17 13.67
N LEU A 279 -13.48 -18.73 12.80
CA LEU A 279 -12.24 -18.11 12.34
C LEU A 279 -12.50 -16.75 11.66
N PHE A 280 -13.58 -16.62 10.87
CA PHE A 280 -14.00 -15.36 10.27
C PHE A 280 -14.33 -14.31 11.34
N PHE A 281 -15.06 -14.69 12.38
CA PHE A 281 -15.40 -13.75 13.46
C PHE A 281 -14.17 -13.39 14.29
N HIS A 282 -13.30 -14.33 14.60
CA HIS A 282 -12.06 -14.06 15.32
C HIS A 282 -11.16 -13.10 14.55
N PHE A 283 -11.06 -13.28 13.24
CA PHE A 283 -10.30 -12.36 12.37
C PHE A 283 -10.85 -10.92 12.44
N ILE A 284 -12.17 -10.73 12.34
CA ILE A 284 -12.82 -9.42 12.50
C ILE A 284 -12.57 -8.87 13.90
N GLY A 285 -12.69 -9.68 14.94
CA GLY A 285 -12.42 -9.28 16.32
C GLY A 285 -11.01 -8.72 16.50
N GLY A 286 -10.02 -9.36 15.85
CA GLY A 286 -8.64 -8.91 15.82
C GLY A 286 -8.49 -7.56 15.12
N LEU A 287 -9.09 -7.40 13.94
CA LEU A 287 -9.10 -6.13 13.22
C LEU A 287 -9.71 -5.00 14.09
N GLN A 288 -10.85 -5.24 14.74
CA GLN A 288 -11.49 -4.24 15.60
C GLN A 288 -10.63 -3.84 16.81
N LYS A 289 -9.88 -4.78 17.39
CA LYS A 289 -9.03 -4.52 18.57
C LYS A 289 -7.74 -3.80 18.19
N TYR A 290 -7.07 -4.23 17.11
CA TYR A 290 -5.70 -3.83 16.84
C TYR A 290 -5.55 -2.72 15.79
N LEU A 291 -6.49 -2.55 14.83
CA LEU A 291 -6.40 -1.46 13.86
C LEU A 291 -6.28 -0.06 14.47
N PRO A 292 -7.02 0.29 15.55
CA PRO A 292 -6.84 1.59 16.19
C PRO A 292 -5.44 1.85 16.76
N GLN A 293 -4.68 0.79 17.03
CA GLN A 293 -3.32 0.85 17.56
C GLN A 293 -2.25 0.93 16.45
N THR A 294 -2.64 0.60 15.23
CA THR A 294 -1.71 0.39 14.10
C THR A 294 -1.95 1.37 12.95
N MET A 295 -2.68 2.44 13.21
CA MET A 295 -3.04 3.43 12.19
C MET A 295 -1.87 4.01 11.41
N PRO A 296 -0.62 4.16 11.93
CA PRO A 296 0.49 4.64 11.12
C PRO A 296 0.79 3.79 9.88
N PHE A 297 0.43 2.48 9.87
CA PHE A 297 0.57 1.63 8.67
C PHE A 297 -0.54 1.85 7.64
N PHE A 298 -1.67 2.46 8.01
CA PHE A 298 -2.84 2.74 7.16
C PHE A 298 -3.01 4.21 6.81
N ALA A 299 -2.40 5.09 7.60
CA ALA A 299 -2.37 6.54 7.44
C ALA A 299 -0.95 7.05 7.81
N PRO A 300 0.06 6.84 6.92
CA PRO A 300 1.47 7.01 7.27
C PRO A 300 1.96 8.46 7.34
N TYR A 301 1.15 9.43 6.89
CA TYR A 301 1.52 10.85 6.83
C TYR A 301 0.47 11.74 7.48
N VAL A 302 0.84 12.96 7.86
CA VAL A 302 -0.11 13.97 8.34
C VAL A 302 -1.24 14.20 7.31
N ASN A 303 -0.91 14.17 6.02
CA ASN A 303 -1.90 14.26 4.93
C ASN A 303 -2.91 13.11 4.95
N SER A 304 -2.51 11.90 5.31
CA SER A 304 -3.38 10.71 5.32
C SER A 304 -4.59 10.88 6.25
N PHE A 305 -4.40 11.54 7.38
CA PHE A 305 -5.49 11.80 8.34
C PHE A 305 -6.54 12.79 7.82
N ARG A 306 -6.20 13.62 6.83
CA ARG A 306 -7.15 14.52 6.16
C ARG A 306 -8.16 13.76 5.29
N ARG A 307 -7.86 12.51 4.89
CA ARG A 307 -8.81 11.62 4.24
C ARG A 307 -9.86 11.09 5.22
N LEU A 308 -9.46 10.75 6.45
CA LEU A 308 -10.27 10.04 7.45
C LEU A 308 -11.25 10.99 8.15
N THR A 309 -12.17 11.57 7.39
CA THR A 309 -13.18 12.54 7.87
C THR A 309 -14.58 12.04 7.56
N ARG A 310 -15.57 12.50 8.36
CA ARG A 310 -16.98 12.11 8.20
C ARG A 310 -17.54 12.56 6.87
N PHE A 311 -18.42 11.76 6.29
CA PHE A 311 -19.18 12.05 5.06
C PHE A 311 -18.32 12.23 3.80
N THR A 312 -17.13 11.62 3.77
CA THR A 312 -16.21 11.68 2.63
C THR A 312 -15.93 10.29 2.03
N ALA A 313 -16.83 9.32 2.22
CA ALA A 313 -16.68 7.90 1.86
C ALA A 313 -15.54 7.17 2.61
N ALA A 314 -14.73 7.87 3.41
CA ALA A 314 -13.70 7.28 4.26
C ALA A 314 -14.24 6.91 5.65
N PRO A 315 -13.79 5.82 6.27
CA PRO A 315 -14.26 5.41 7.60
C PRO A 315 -13.68 6.31 8.70
N THR A 316 -14.44 6.44 9.79
CA THR A 316 -14.00 7.08 11.04
C THR A 316 -14.09 6.12 12.24
N ASN A 317 -14.22 4.83 11.95
CA ASN A 317 -14.50 3.78 12.92
C ASN A 317 -13.90 2.46 12.45
N VAL A 318 -13.87 1.46 13.33
CA VAL A 318 -13.52 0.06 13.06
C VAL A 318 -14.72 -0.86 13.28
N GLU A 319 -15.94 -0.33 13.11
CA GLU A 319 -17.13 -1.18 13.05
C GLU A 319 -17.12 -2.04 11.80
N TRP A 320 -17.87 -3.14 11.86
CA TRP A 320 -18.05 -3.99 10.69
C TRP A 320 -19.53 -4.16 10.34
N GLY A 321 -19.80 -4.49 9.10
CA GLY A 321 -21.17 -4.71 8.64
C GLY A 321 -21.25 -5.28 7.24
N TYR A 322 -22.37 -5.97 6.95
CA TYR A 322 -22.65 -6.52 5.62
C TYR A 322 -23.05 -5.39 4.66
N ASP A 323 -22.33 -5.26 3.54
CA ASP A 323 -22.53 -4.23 2.50
C ASP A 323 -22.67 -2.79 3.02
N ASN A 324 -22.17 -2.50 4.19
CA ASN A 324 -22.21 -1.16 4.77
C ASN A 324 -20.92 -0.40 4.41
N ARG A 325 -21.02 0.62 3.54
CA ARG A 325 -19.86 1.43 3.12
C ARG A 325 -19.47 2.52 4.12
N THR A 326 -20.20 2.68 5.23
CA THR A 326 -19.88 3.68 6.28
C THR A 326 -19.00 3.11 7.41
N VAL A 327 -18.81 1.79 7.44
CA VAL A 327 -17.95 1.11 8.43
C VAL A 327 -16.52 0.96 7.93
N GLY A 328 -15.58 0.81 8.87
CA GLY A 328 -14.17 0.55 8.55
C GLY A 328 -13.91 -0.84 7.99
N LEU A 329 -14.74 -1.83 8.38
CA LEU A 329 -14.62 -3.23 7.98
C LEU A 329 -15.91 -3.69 7.28
N ARG A 330 -15.92 -3.62 5.96
CA ARG A 330 -17.08 -4.05 5.17
C ARG A 330 -16.97 -5.54 4.82
N VAL A 331 -18.07 -6.25 4.95
CA VAL A 331 -18.22 -7.62 4.46
C VAL A 331 -19.10 -7.59 3.22
N PRO A 332 -18.56 -7.64 2.01
CA PRO A 332 -19.35 -7.67 0.78
C PRO A 332 -20.22 -8.93 0.73
N ARG A 333 -21.42 -8.82 0.13
CA ARG A 333 -22.25 -10.00 -0.14
C ARG A 333 -21.55 -10.93 -1.10
N ALA A 334 -21.37 -12.18 -0.68
CA ALA A 334 -20.74 -13.20 -1.50
C ALA A 334 -21.27 -14.59 -1.09
N LYS A 335 -21.11 -15.57 -2.01
CA LYS A 335 -21.24 -16.97 -1.68
C LYS A 335 -20.09 -17.42 -0.76
N ALA A 336 -20.20 -18.59 -0.15
CA ALA A 336 -19.19 -19.13 0.77
C ALA A 336 -17.75 -19.04 0.25
N LYS A 337 -17.51 -19.38 -1.00
CA LYS A 337 -16.16 -19.30 -1.64
C LYS A 337 -15.57 -17.89 -1.73
N GLY A 338 -16.42 -16.87 -1.84
CA GLY A 338 -15.98 -15.47 -1.97
C GLY A 338 -16.09 -14.67 -0.69
N ARG A 339 -16.32 -15.32 0.48
CA ARG A 339 -16.43 -14.60 1.76
C ARG A 339 -15.11 -13.93 2.11
N ARG A 340 -15.16 -12.62 2.35
CA ARG A 340 -13.99 -11.79 2.60
C ARG A 340 -14.34 -10.59 3.44
N ILE A 341 -13.33 -9.94 3.96
CA ILE A 341 -13.44 -8.69 4.72
C ILE A 341 -12.68 -7.62 3.92
N GLU A 342 -13.30 -6.48 3.73
CA GLU A 342 -12.69 -5.29 3.14
C GLU A 342 -12.25 -4.34 4.27
N ASN A 343 -10.94 -4.19 4.45
CA ASN A 343 -10.36 -3.15 5.30
C ASN A 343 -10.29 -1.83 4.51
N ARG A 344 -11.08 -0.84 4.94
CA ARG A 344 -11.25 0.44 4.25
C ARG A 344 -10.40 1.57 4.84
N LEU A 345 -9.56 1.26 5.85
CA LEU A 345 -8.80 2.29 6.57
C LEU A 345 -7.60 2.81 5.79
N ALA A 346 -6.95 1.96 4.99
CA ALA A 346 -5.73 2.33 4.29
C ALA A 346 -5.96 3.45 3.26
N GLY A 347 -5.15 4.51 3.36
CA GLY A 347 -4.97 5.46 2.28
C GLY A 347 -4.16 4.85 1.14
N VAL A 348 -4.28 5.39 -0.05
CA VAL A 348 -3.49 4.88 -1.19
C VAL A 348 -2.00 5.21 -1.10
N ASP A 349 -1.62 6.12 -0.19
CA ASP A 349 -0.25 6.54 0.10
C ASP A 349 0.56 5.54 0.96
N VAL A 350 -0.06 4.44 1.39
CA VAL A 350 0.61 3.43 2.20
C VAL A 350 1.69 2.66 1.42
N ASN A 351 2.64 2.11 2.17
CA ASN A 351 3.48 1.03 1.69
C ASN A 351 2.64 -0.25 1.61
N PRO A 352 2.45 -0.87 0.43
CA PRO A 352 1.55 -2.01 0.27
C PRO A 352 1.95 -3.22 1.10
N TYR A 353 3.24 -3.50 1.22
CA TYR A 353 3.74 -4.62 2.04
C TYR A 353 3.37 -4.44 3.51
N LEU A 354 3.57 -3.22 4.04
CA LEU A 354 3.34 -2.94 5.46
C LEU A 354 1.85 -2.87 5.79
N ALA A 355 1.02 -2.28 4.92
CA ALA A 355 -0.42 -2.21 5.13
C ALA A 355 -1.05 -3.61 5.08
N ILE A 356 -0.68 -4.45 4.11
CA ILE A 356 -1.15 -5.83 4.02
C ILE A 356 -0.63 -6.64 5.22
N ALA A 357 0.66 -6.56 5.55
CA ALA A 357 1.25 -7.27 6.69
C ALA A 357 0.53 -6.91 8.00
N CYS A 358 0.30 -5.61 8.23
CA CYS A 358 -0.34 -5.16 9.46
C CYS A 358 -1.81 -5.54 9.54
N SER A 359 -2.57 -5.47 8.43
CA SER A 359 -3.96 -5.94 8.39
C SER A 359 -4.06 -7.44 8.71
N LEU A 360 -3.20 -8.25 8.10
CA LEU A 360 -3.10 -9.67 8.38
C LEU A 360 -2.63 -9.95 9.81
N ALA A 361 -1.66 -9.19 10.34
CA ALA A 361 -1.19 -9.30 11.72
C ALA A 361 -2.31 -9.07 12.73
N CYS A 362 -3.14 -8.04 12.53
CA CYS A 362 -4.32 -7.80 13.36
C CYS A 362 -5.30 -8.99 13.32
N GLY A 363 -5.58 -9.52 12.13
CA GLY A 363 -6.43 -10.69 11.97
C GLY A 363 -5.86 -11.96 12.64
N TYR A 364 -4.55 -12.20 12.49
CA TYR A 364 -3.85 -13.31 13.12
C TYR A 364 -3.95 -13.27 14.65
N LEU A 365 -3.71 -12.12 15.26
CA LEU A 365 -3.87 -11.94 16.70
C LEU A 365 -5.31 -12.21 17.13
N GLY A 366 -6.29 -11.78 16.35
CA GLY A 366 -7.69 -12.10 16.62
C GLY A 366 -7.99 -13.60 16.65
N ILE A 367 -7.42 -14.35 15.71
CA ILE A 367 -7.53 -15.81 15.66
C ILE A 367 -6.81 -16.45 16.86
N LYS A 368 -5.58 -16.04 17.14
CA LYS A 368 -4.77 -16.56 18.25
C LYS A 368 -5.43 -16.34 19.61
N GLU A 369 -6.06 -15.19 19.80
CA GLU A 369 -6.73 -14.80 21.04
C GLU A 369 -8.22 -15.19 21.08
N GLN A 370 -8.76 -15.78 19.99
CA GLN A 370 -10.18 -16.15 19.84
C GLN A 370 -11.14 -14.97 20.10
N LEU A 371 -10.78 -13.78 19.60
CA LEU A 371 -11.55 -12.56 19.83
C LEU A 371 -12.90 -12.61 19.12
N GLN A 372 -13.94 -12.18 19.82
CA GLN A 372 -15.27 -12.03 19.23
C GLN A 372 -15.47 -10.55 18.79
N PRO A 373 -15.95 -10.30 17.57
CA PRO A 373 -16.26 -8.96 17.13
C PRO A 373 -17.52 -8.43 17.82
N ARG A 374 -17.67 -7.11 17.82
CA ARG A 374 -18.97 -6.49 18.11
C ARG A 374 -20.04 -6.95 17.11
N ALA A 375 -21.32 -6.77 17.43
CA ALA A 375 -22.40 -7.09 16.50
C ALA A 375 -22.26 -6.29 15.19
N PRO A 376 -22.64 -6.88 14.03
CA PRO A 376 -22.55 -6.17 12.75
C PRO A 376 -23.46 -4.94 12.73
N LEU A 377 -22.94 -3.81 12.26
CA LEU A 377 -23.66 -2.56 12.19
C LEU A 377 -24.47 -2.47 10.89
N SER A 378 -25.78 -2.31 11.00
CA SER A 378 -26.68 -2.11 9.86
C SER A 378 -27.06 -0.65 9.62
N SER A 379 -26.72 0.24 10.56
CA SER A 379 -27.02 1.69 10.47
C SER A 379 -25.80 2.47 9.96
N ASN A 380 -25.98 3.79 9.75
CA ASN A 380 -24.90 4.67 9.34
C ASN A 380 -23.89 4.88 10.48
N ALA A 381 -22.65 4.47 10.23
CA ALA A 381 -21.55 4.53 11.21
C ALA A 381 -20.96 5.93 11.40
N TYR A 382 -21.25 6.91 10.55
CA TYR A 382 -20.77 8.29 10.72
C TYR A 382 -21.37 9.02 11.91
N SER A 383 -22.45 8.50 12.49
CA SER A 383 -23.03 9.01 13.75
C SER A 383 -22.19 8.62 14.98
N LEU A 384 -21.30 7.64 14.86
CA LEU A 384 -20.47 7.18 15.96
C LEU A 384 -19.29 8.13 16.22
N PRO A 385 -18.73 8.13 17.44
CA PRO A 385 -17.45 8.79 17.72
C PRO A 385 -16.33 8.21 16.85
N TYR A 386 -15.24 8.95 16.68
CA TYR A 386 -14.00 8.41 16.12
C TYR A 386 -13.48 7.28 17.01
N GLN A 387 -13.10 6.17 16.40
CA GLN A 387 -12.64 4.96 17.13
C GLN A 387 -11.13 4.72 17.02
N PHE A 388 -10.44 5.56 16.28
CA PHE A 388 -8.99 5.56 16.13
C PHE A 388 -8.43 6.99 16.23
N PRO A 389 -7.11 7.17 16.38
CA PRO A 389 -6.48 8.48 16.42
C PRO A 389 -6.83 9.35 15.22
N THR A 390 -6.88 10.66 15.44
CA THR A 390 -7.15 11.65 14.39
C THR A 390 -5.91 12.40 13.93
N THR A 391 -4.76 12.13 14.54
CA THR A 391 -3.44 12.66 14.17
C THR A 391 -2.40 11.56 14.07
N LEU A 392 -1.32 11.84 13.35
CA LEU A 392 -0.22 10.89 13.20
C LEU A 392 0.52 10.72 14.53
N GLU A 393 0.72 11.77 15.29
CA GLU A 393 1.43 11.75 16.57
C GLU A 393 0.71 10.86 17.60
N GLU A 394 -0.62 11.01 17.74
CA GLU A 394 -1.40 10.14 18.62
C GLU A 394 -1.33 8.68 18.15
N SER A 395 -1.31 8.47 16.84
CA SER A 395 -1.23 7.14 16.23
C SER A 395 0.12 6.46 16.49
N ILE A 396 1.20 7.21 16.39
CA ILE A 396 2.57 6.75 16.71
C ILE A 396 2.64 6.31 18.19
N GLU A 397 2.08 7.12 19.10
CA GLU A 397 2.11 6.80 20.52
C GLU A 397 1.30 5.53 20.84
N ARG A 398 0.15 5.32 20.17
CA ARG A 398 -0.61 4.07 20.33
C ARG A 398 0.13 2.85 19.77
N LEU A 399 0.81 3.00 18.63
CA LEU A 399 1.62 1.94 18.07
C LEU A 399 2.77 1.57 19.02
N ARG A 400 3.44 2.56 19.61
CA ARG A 400 4.53 2.36 20.59
C ARG A 400 4.11 1.49 21.77
N GLN A 401 2.85 1.62 22.22
CA GLN A 401 2.30 0.90 23.36
C GLN A 401 1.71 -0.47 23.02
N CYS A 402 1.69 -0.86 21.73
CA CYS A 402 1.03 -2.09 21.29
C CYS A 402 2.01 -3.28 21.23
N GLU A 403 2.42 -3.79 22.38
CA GLU A 403 3.38 -4.92 22.50
C GLU A 403 3.04 -6.12 21.57
N PRO A 404 1.77 -6.62 21.48
CA PRO A 404 1.48 -7.76 20.60
C PRO A 404 1.83 -7.53 19.14
N ILE A 405 1.72 -6.29 18.64
CA ILE A 405 2.10 -5.92 17.27
C ILE A 405 3.63 -5.88 17.13
N HIS A 406 4.36 -5.37 18.14
CA HIS A 406 5.83 -5.40 18.16
C HIS A 406 6.35 -6.83 18.08
N GLU A 407 5.76 -7.76 18.84
CA GLU A 407 6.18 -9.17 18.86
C GLU A 407 6.06 -9.83 17.48
N ILE A 408 4.98 -9.58 16.72
CA ILE A 408 4.74 -10.29 15.46
C ILE A 408 5.28 -9.58 14.22
N LEU A 409 5.30 -8.23 14.21
CA LEU A 409 5.93 -7.47 13.12
C LEU A 409 7.46 -7.36 13.26
N GLY A 410 8.00 -7.61 14.46
CA GLY A 410 9.40 -7.44 14.85
C GLY A 410 9.63 -6.16 15.63
N GLN A 411 10.24 -6.31 16.82
CA GLN A 411 10.47 -5.19 17.75
C GLN A 411 11.31 -4.09 17.08
N ARG A 412 12.48 -4.45 16.53
CA ARG A 412 13.39 -3.52 15.85
C ARG A 412 12.70 -2.82 14.66
N PHE A 413 11.91 -3.55 13.87
CA PHE A 413 11.16 -2.97 12.74
C PHE A 413 10.20 -1.88 13.22
N VAL A 414 9.35 -2.18 14.22
CA VAL A 414 8.33 -1.21 14.68
C VAL A 414 8.99 0.02 15.30
N GLU A 415 10.06 -0.15 16.09
CA GLU A 415 10.82 0.97 16.68
C GLU A 415 11.45 1.86 15.60
N MET A 416 12.05 1.28 14.55
CA MET A 416 12.60 2.03 13.43
C MET A 416 11.52 2.73 12.61
N TYR A 417 10.38 2.05 12.37
CA TYR A 417 9.24 2.66 11.69
C TYR A 417 8.74 3.90 12.47
N ILE A 418 8.59 3.78 13.77
CA ILE A 418 8.22 4.89 14.66
C ILE A 418 9.24 6.04 14.53
N ALA A 419 10.53 5.76 14.60
CA ALA A 419 11.58 6.77 14.50
C ALA A 419 11.53 7.53 13.16
N VAL A 420 11.29 6.83 12.04
CA VAL A 420 11.09 7.45 10.71
C VAL A 420 9.86 8.37 10.74
N LYS A 421 8.74 7.92 11.29
CA LYS A 421 7.50 8.70 11.33
C LYS A 421 7.59 9.92 12.25
N GLU A 422 8.29 9.82 13.37
CA GLU A 422 8.57 10.96 14.27
C GLU A 422 9.44 12.02 13.58
N GLN A 423 10.45 11.60 12.82
CA GLN A 423 11.27 12.51 12.04
C GLN A 423 10.42 13.25 10.98
N GLU A 424 9.58 12.54 10.22
CA GLU A 424 8.67 13.14 9.23
C GLU A 424 7.69 14.14 9.85
N VAL A 425 7.12 13.83 11.02
CA VAL A 425 6.26 14.74 11.79
C VAL A 425 7.03 15.99 12.21
N SER A 426 8.26 15.82 12.74
CA SER A 426 9.12 16.94 13.12
C SER A 426 9.44 17.87 11.96
N GLU A 427 9.74 17.30 10.79
CA GLU A 427 10.02 18.07 9.58
C GLU A 427 8.78 18.81 9.08
N TYR A 428 7.62 18.15 9.08
CA TYR A 428 6.36 18.77 8.69
C TYR A 428 6.05 20.00 9.56
N PHE A 429 6.23 19.95 10.86
CA PHE A 429 5.95 21.07 11.77
C PHE A 429 6.96 22.22 11.69
N ARG A 430 8.07 22.05 10.99
CA ARG A 430 8.99 23.18 10.68
C ARG A 430 8.50 24.05 9.51
N VAL A 431 7.56 23.54 8.72
CA VAL A 431 7.05 24.25 7.53
C VAL A 431 5.99 25.28 7.96
N ILE A 432 6.25 26.55 7.64
CA ILE A 432 5.24 27.62 7.80
C ILE A 432 4.31 27.62 6.59
N SER A 433 3.08 27.21 6.81
CA SER A 433 2.10 26.98 5.74
C SER A 433 1.56 28.29 5.13
N PRO A 434 1.01 28.26 3.88
CA PRO A 434 0.27 29.38 3.31
C PRO A 434 -0.90 29.81 4.18
N TRP A 435 -1.57 28.86 4.86
CA TRP A 435 -2.67 29.13 5.78
C TRP A 435 -2.22 30.00 6.97
N GLU A 436 -1.09 29.68 7.60
CA GLU A 436 -0.53 30.45 8.71
C GLU A 436 -0.16 31.86 8.25
N ARG A 437 0.53 32.00 7.12
CA ARG A 437 0.85 33.33 6.54
C ARG A 437 -0.41 34.12 6.24
N LYS A 438 -1.47 33.49 5.73
CA LYS A 438 -2.72 34.14 5.37
C LYS A 438 -3.51 34.64 6.58
N TYR A 439 -3.60 33.84 7.63
CA TYR A 439 -4.51 34.08 8.74
C TYR A 439 -3.84 34.59 10.02
N LEU A 440 -2.56 34.31 10.23
CA LEU A 440 -1.87 34.71 11.46
C LEU A 440 -0.99 35.96 11.31
N LEU A 441 -0.44 36.22 10.10
CA LEU A 441 0.58 37.24 9.89
C LEU A 441 0.22 38.64 10.44
N LEU A 442 -1.04 39.04 10.31
CA LEU A 442 -1.52 40.36 10.74
C LEU A 442 -2.61 40.29 11.80
N HIS A 443 -2.95 39.09 12.31
CA HIS A 443 -4.07 38.91 13.24
C HIS A 443 -3.67 38.41 14.63
N VAL A 444 -2.40 38.07 14.82
CA VAL A 444 -1.86 37.66 16.12
C VAL A 444 -0.63 38.44 16.49
#